data_998560ed95de06ec0964c3511b6351a5
#
_entry.id   998560ed95de06ec0964c3511b6351a5
#
_cell.length_a   1.000
_cell.length_b   1.000
_cell.length_c   1.000
_cell.angle_alpha   90.00
_cell.angle_beta   90.00
_cell.angle_gamma   90.00
#
_symmetry.space_group_name_H-M   'P 1'
#
loop_
_entity.id
_entity.type
_entity.pdbx_description
1 polymer ?
#
loop_
_entity_poly.entity_id
_entity_poly.type
_entity_poly.pdbx_seq_one_letter_code
_entity_poly.pdbx_strand_id
1 'polypeptide(L)'
;MQEATIAIQIVYMPMLFLSGATIPAAMLPGWAQTLAQFMPASYLVTGFQGIFFRNQNLWDNAAAVGALLVTMVLGTFLAMQLFRWEKEEKIRPRKKLWVLAVLAPFAITGCYQAYSKENIGKNEGLFRDLQRSETYLIRNVRIFTGDGRVMESGGVLVQNGKIAEIYDGATPDPLKLKAEVVEGQGKTLLPGLIDAHVHLGGPAGISSAPEDYDAQKTMPRAAAALLYSGVTAARSVGDGLDASLKLRNAIDAGSRLGARISVCGPMFTAENGHGTEFVEHLPAAIKETVKAQLVRTPKTPEEARRQVRELKTAGVDCVKAILEAGWGDGMLFDRLDLLLVRSVAEEARTQHLPLAIHTGDARDVADAVEIGASSVEHGSWRDEIPDRLFERMAQQGVYLDPTLTVAEAYAQYFAGKADALSSSLVQQVVPARILQGTRAFVDSGKGLEPAKAELFQKAFTQARADLLRAWKAGVPLVMGTDSGNPLVFHGPSMHHELQLWVQAGIPVAVALQAATVNNAKLLGIAARTGAIRKGLDADLLLVDGNPFEDISATERISLVVFKGERIHRAGLFDKK
;
A
#
# COMPACT_ATOMS: atom_id res chain seq x y z
N MET A 1 10.78 3.86 56.48
CA MET A 1 9.74 4.27 55.52
C MET A 1 10.31 5.07 54.33
N GLN A 2 11.21 5.99 54.54
CA GLN A 2 11.79 6.80 53.43
C GLN A 2 12.53 5.97 52.37
N GLU A 3 13.34 4.99 52.78
CA GLU A 3 14.07 4.10 51.83
C GLU A 3 13.14 3.28 50.96
N ALA A 4 12.01 2.77 51.51
CA ALA A 4 11.04 2.03 50.75
C ALA A 4 10.29 2.91 49.73
N THR A 5 10.01 4.17 50.12
CA THR A 5 9.38 5.15 49.23
C THR A 5 10.29 5.50 48.06
N ILE A 6 11.58 5.68 48.29
CA ILE A 6 12.59 5.97 47.25
C ILE A 6 12.72 4.76 46.31
N ALA A 7 12.78 3.54 46.82
CA ALA A 7 12.86 2.33 46.01
C ALA A 7 11.62 2.12 45.13
N ILE A 8 10.43 2.40 45.66
CA ILE A 8 9.18 2.38 44.90
C ILE A 8 9.20 3.44 43.79
N GLN A 9 9.64 4.65 44.06
CA GLN A 9 9.71 5.72 43.07
C GLN A 9 10.70 5.42 41.93
N ILE A 10 11.84 4.80 42.24
CA ILE A 10 12.85 4.41 41.24
C ILE A 10 12.25 3.39 40.22
N VAL A 11 11.36 2.53 40.64
CA VAL A 11 10.70 1.55 39.77
C VAL A 11 9.44 2.13 39.11
N TYR A 12 8.63 2.85 39.90
CA TYR A 12 7.34 3.37 39.45
C TYR A 12 7.46 4.47 38.38
N MET A 13 8.39 5.42 38.56
CA MET A 13 8.52 6.54 37.60
C MET A 13 8.90 6.08 36.19
N PRO A 14 9.91 5.24 35.96
CA PRO A 14 10.17 4.70 34.63
C PRO A 14 8.98 3.93 34.07
N MET A 15 8.28 3.13 34.89
CA MET A 15 7.09 2.42 34.46
C MET A 15 5.99 3.36 34.00
N LEU A 16 5.76 4.48 34.70
CA LEU A 16 4.73 5.47 34.36
C LEU A 16 5.02 6.14 33.01
N PHE A 17 6.27 6.55 32.79
CA PHE A 17 6.68 7.25 31.56
C PHE A 17 6.81 6.30 30.35
N LEU A 18 7.31 5.10 30.54
CA LEU A 18 7.55 4.15 29.45
C LEU A 18 6.30 3.35 29.07
N SER A 19 5.30 3.27 29.95
CA SER A 19 4.12 2.43 29.72
C SER A 19 3.17 2.94 28.63
N GLY A 20 3.27 4.19 28.23
CA GLY A 20 2.30 4.84 27.36
C GLY A 20 1.12 5.49 28.08
N ALA A 21 1.11 5.50 29.42
CA ALA A 21 0.03 6.11 30.21
C ALA A 21 0.05 7.64 30.22
N THR A 22 1.24 8.24 30.19
CA THR A 22 1.46 9.71 30.21
C THR A 22 1.76 10.28 28.85
N ILE A 23 2.55 9.56 28.06
CA ILE A 23 2.92 9.91 26.69
C ILE A 23 2.64 8.67 25.84
N PRO A 24 1.93 8.77 24.70
CA PRO A 24 1.71 7.62 23.83
C PRO A 24 3.01 6.88 23.54
N ALA A 25 3.02 5.56 23.73
CA ALA A 25 4.23 4.74 23.60
C ALA A 25 4.87 4.87 22.21
N ALA A 26 4.07 5.11 21.15
CA ALA A 26 4.54 5.35 19.79
C ALA A 26 5.38 6.62 19.62
N MET A 27 5.26 7.61 20.51
CA MET A 27 6.06 8.84 20.51
C MET A 27 7.44 8.67 21.17
N LEU A 28 7.66 7.54 21.86
CA LEU A 28 8.94 7.28 22.51
C LEU A 28 10.00 6.89 21.46
N PRO A 29 11.30 7.19 21.71
CA PRO A 29 12.38 6.67 20.88
C PRO A 29 12.37 5.14 20.80
N GLY A 30 12.80 4.52 19.70
CA GLY A 30 12.72 3.08 19.46
C GLY A 30 13.34 2.22 20.57
N TRP A 31 14.48 2.66 21.17
CA TRP A 31 15.07 1.99 22.33
C TRP A 31 14.14 1.98 23.56
N ALA A 32 13.44 3.07 23.78
CA ALA A 32 12.50 3.21 24.90
C ALA A 32 11.22 2.38 24.65
N GLN A 33 10.74 2.33 23.41
CA GLN A 33 9.65 1.44 23.03
C GLN A 33 10.02 -0.02 23.26
N THR A 34 11.26 -0.43 22.94
CA THR A 34 11.75 -1.79 23.20
C THR A 34 11.84 -2.06 24.71
N LEU A 35 12.38 -1.12 25.49
CA LEU A 35 12.47 -1.26 26.94
C LEU A 35 11.08 -1.36 27.60
N ALA A 36 10.10 -0.63 27.08
CA ALA A 36 8.72 -0.66 27.53
C ALA A 36 8.10 -2.07 27.47
N GLN A 37 8.57 -2.95 26.57
CA GLN A 37 8.06 -4.32 26.46
C GLN A 37 8.36 -5.19 27.68
N PHE A 38 9.31 -4.77 28.52
CA PHE A 38 9.67 -5.44 29.77
C PHE A 38 8.91 -4.88 30.99
N MET A 39 8.05 -3.88 30.78
CA MET A 39 7.33 -3.20 31.85
C MET A 39 5.89 -3.72 32.00
N PRO A 40 5.47 -4.16 33.22
CA PRO A 40 4.10 -4.59 33.47
C PRO A 40 3.03 -3.58 33.08
N ALA A 41 3.28 -2.31 33.36
CA ALA A 41 2.34 -1.23 33.08
C ALA A 41 2.07 -1.05 31.58
N SER A 42 3.03 -1.37 30.70
CA SER A 42 2.84 -1.29 29.24
C SER A 42 1.76 -2.25 28.76
N TYR A 43 1.72 -3.48 29.30
CA TYR A 43 0.68 -4.47 28.97
C TYR A 43 -0.70 -4.02 29.44
N LEU A 44 -0.77 -3.43 30.63
CA LEU A 44 -2.02 -2.90 31.18
C LEU A 44 -2.55 -1.77 30.30
N VAL A 45 -1.72 -0.78 29.98
CA VAL A 45 -2.10 0.40 29.17
C VAL A 45 -2.53 -0.04 27.76
N THR A 46 -1.73 -0.87 27.08
CA THR A 46 -2.03 -1.34 25.73
C THR A 46 -3.32 -2.17 25.70
N GLY A 47 -3.55 -3.03 26.70
CA GLY A 47 -4.77 -3.80 26.81
C GLY A 47 -6.02 -2.92 27.02
N PHE A 48 -5.97 -1.96 27.94
CA PHE A 48 -7.05 -1.01 28.15
C PHE A 48 -7.35 -0.20 26.90
N GLN A 49 -6.34 0.35 26.25
CA GLN A 49 -6.51 1.11 25.01
C GLN A 49 -7.11 0.26 23.90
N GLY A 50 -6.69 -1.00 23.74
CA GLY A 50 -7.25 -1.94 22.78
C GLY A 50 -8.76 -2.19 23.02
N ILE A 51 -9.14 -2.39 24.26
CA ILE A 51 -10.56 -2.63 24.63
C ILE A 51 -11.39 -1.36 24.39
N PHE A 52 -10.95 -0.20 24.91
CA PHE A 52 -11.75 1.03 24.89
C PHE A 52 -11.82 1.69 23.50
N PHE A 53 -10.74 1.68 22.74
CA PHE A 53 -10.69 2.41 21.46
C PHE A 53 -10.92 1.51 20.24
N ARG A 54 -10.65 0.20 20.33
CA ARG A 54 -10.78 -0.74 19.21
C ARG A 54 -11.82 -1.83 19.41
N ASN A 55 -12.55 -1.78 20.51
CA ASN A 55 -13.57 -2.78 20.87
C ASN A 55 -12.99 -4.22 20.86
N GLN A 56 -11.70 -4.36 21.23
CA GLN A 56 -11.03 -5.66 21.35
C GLN A 56 -11.54 -6.39 22.60
N ASN A 57 -11.56 -7.71 22.52
CA ASN A 57 -11.92 -8.56 23.65
C ASN A 57 -10.65 -9.01 24.43
N LEU A 58 -10.83 -9.77 25.50
CA LEU A 58 -9.72 -10.28 26.31
C LEU A 58 -8.82 -11.26 25.56
N TRP A 59 -9.36 -12.00 24.59
CA TRP A 59 -8.57 -12.95 23.79
C TRP A 59 -7.65 -12.25 22.79
N ASP A 60 -8.09 -11.10 22.25
CA ASP A 60 -7.25 -10.27 21.39
C ASP A 60 -6.03 -9.71 22.16
N ASN A 61 -6.11 -9.71 23.50
CA ASN A 61 -5.07 -9.25 24.41
C ASN A 61 -4.52 -10.39 25.31
N ALA A 62 -4.66 -11.64 24.88
CA ALA A 62 -4.35 -12.82 25.71
C ALA A 62 -2.93 -12.81 26.30
N ALA A 63 -1.93 -12.37 25.54
CA ALA A 63 -0.55 -12.27 26.01
C ALA A 63 -0.41 -11.27 27.17
N ALA A 64 -1.05 -10.10 27.05
CA ALA A 64 -1.07 -9.06 28.09
C ALA A 64 -1.79 -9.56 29.35
N VAL A 65 -2.99 -10.13 29.17
CA VAL A 65 -3.81 -10.68 30.26
C VAL A 65 -3.06 -11.81 30.98
N GLY A 66 -2.48 -12.73 30.21
CA GLY A 66 -1.71 -13.87 30.76
C GLY A 66 -0.50 -13.40 31.58
N ALA A 67 0.29 -12.45 31.05
CA ALA A 67 1.44 -11.90 31.75
C ALA A 67 1.04 -11.23 33.09
N LEU A 68 -0.04 -10.45 33.08
CA LEU A 68 -0.55 -9.78 34.29
C LEU A 68 -1.08 -10.78 35.32
N LEU A 69 -1.84 -11.80 34.90
CA LEU A 69 -2.37 -12.84 35.81
C LEU A 69 -1.23 -13.66 36.45
N VAL A 70 -0.27 -14.10 35.65
CA VAL A 70 0.89 -14.83 36.17
C VAL A 70 1.67 -14.00 37.19
N THR A 71 1.86 -12.71 36.88
CA THR A 71 2.56 -11.78 37.78
C THR A 71 1.77 -11.55 39.07
N MET A 72 0.45 -11.43 38.98
CA MET A 72 -0.39 -11.30 40.16
C MET A 72 -0.22 -12.50 41.11
N VAL A 73 -0.27 -13.71 40.58
CA VAL A 73 -0.08 -14.96 41.37
C VAL A 73 1.31 -14.99 41.97
N LEU A 74 2.36 -14.79 41.16
CA LEU A 74 3.75 -14.82 41.63
C LEU A 74 4.06 -13.70 42.61
N GLY A 75 3.52 -12.51 42.36
CA GLY A 75 3.65 -11.33 43.25
C GLY A 75 2.99 -11.57 44.62
N THR A 76 1.79 -12.15 44.61
CA THR A 76 1.09 -12.52 45.87
C THR A 76 1.92 -13.57 46.65
N PHE A 77 2.38 -14.61 45.95
CA PHE A 77 3.24 -15.62 46.57
C PHE A 77 4.51 -14.99 47.13
N LEU A 78 5.17 -14.12 46.40
CA LEU A 78 6.36 -13.40 46.87
C LEU A 78 6.05 -12.52 48.10
N ALA A 79 4.95 -11.81 48.09
CA ALA A 79 4.51 -10.99 49.21
C ALA A 79 4.34 -11.85 50.46
N MET A 80 3.70 -13.02 50.34
CA MET A 80 3.55 -13.99 51.47
C MET A 80 4.91 -14.51 51.97
N GLN A 81 5.88 -14.76 51.09
CA GLN A 81 7.21 -15.24 51.46
C GLN A 81 8.10 -14.17 52.10
N LEU A 82 7.91 -12.91 51.75
CA LEU A 82 8.71 -11.79 52.23
C LEU A 82 8.06 -11.03 53.39
N PHE A 83 6.76 -11.24 53.61
CA PHE A 83 6.03 -10.55 54.68
C PHE A 83 6.54 -10.97 56.05
N ARG A 84 6.68 -10.03 56.97
CA ARG A 84 7.10 -10.22 58.35
C ARG A 84 6.23 -9.40 59.30
N TRP A 85 5.80 -10.01 60.37
CA TRP A 85 5.06 -9.33 61.44
C TRP A 85 5.97 -8.50 62.33
N GLU A 86 7.21 -9.01 62.57
CA GLU A 86 8.17 -8.36 63.43
C GLU A 86 9.29 -7.71 62.61
N LYS A 87 9.64 -6.48 63.00
CA LYS A 87 10.60 -5.62 62.29
C LYS A 87 12.05 -6.19 62.34
N GLU A 88 12.35 -6.98 63.34
CA GLU A 88 13.70 -7.55 63.60
C GLU A 88 13.94 -8.87 62.91
N GLU A 89 12.89 -9.51 62.36
CA GLU A 89 13.00 -10.82 61.69
C GLU A 89 13.70 -10.68 60.33
N LYS A 90 14.94 -11.25 60.24
CA LYS A 90 15.76 -11.21 59.01
C LYS A 90 15.25 -12.14 57.95
N ILE A 91 15.06 -11.63 56.71
CA ILE A 91 14.72 -12.41 55.54
C ILE A 91 15.94 -13.20 55.09
N ARG A 92 15.81 -14.54 54.98
CA ARG A 92 16.88 -15.39 54.45
C ARG A 92 17.27 -14.97 53.02
N PRO A 93 18.59 -14.82 52.71
CA PRO A 93 19.04 -14.32 51.40
C PRO A 93 18.43 -15.09 50.22
N ARG A 94 18.28 -16.41 50.33
CA ARG A 94 17.63 -17.25 49.29
C ARG A 94 16.19 -16.85 48.98
N LYS A 95 15.42 -16.35 49.95
CA LYS A 95 14.04 -15.89 49.72
C LYS A 95 13.98 -14.62 48.91
N LYS A 96 15.03 -13.78 48.90
CA LYS A 96 15.13 -12.59 48.05
C LYS A 96 15.24 -12.95 46.57
N LEU A 97 15.74 -14.15 46.24
CA LEU A 97 15.83 -14.59 44.83
C LEU A 97 14.46 -14.83 44.18
N TRP A 98 13.39 -15.01 44.97
CA TRP A 98 12.03 -15.11 44.44
C TRP A 98 11.56 -13.84 43.69
N VAL A 99 12.21 -12.70 43.92
CA VAL A 99 11.97 -11.48 43.14
C VAL A 99 12.24 -11.73 41.65
N LEU A 100 13.25 -12.52 41.32
CA LEU A 100 13.59 -12.90 39.95
C LEU A 100 12.46 -13.71 39.29
N ALA A 101 11.76 -14.57 40.08
CA ALA A 101 10.63 -15.33 39.56
C ALA A 101 9.45 -14.43 39.15
N VAL A 102 9.24 -13.28 39.83
CA VAL A 102 8.21 -12.31 39.46
C VAL A 102 8.60 -11.53 38.20
N LEU A 103 9.89 -11.32 37.99
CA LEU A 103 10.39 -10.60 36.79
C LEU A 103 10.50 -11.53 35.56
N ALA A 104 10.64 -12.84 35.75
CA ALA A 104 10.85 -13.80 34.67
C ALA A 104 9.73 -13.76 33.59
N PRO A 105 8.42 -13.74 33.93
CA PRO A 105 7.36 -13.64 32.92
C PRO A 105 7.51 -12.40 32.01
N PHE A 106 7.88 -11.24 32.58
CA PHE A 106 8.07 -10.02 31.81
C PHE A 106 9.36 -10.05 31.00
N ALA A 107 10.41 -10.68 31.50
CA ALA A 107 11.64 -10.89 30.72
C ALA A 107 11.35 -11.78 29.49
N ILE A 108 10.63 -12.90 29.67
CA ILE A 108 10.28 -13.82 28.59
C ILE A 108 9.35 -13.14 27.59
N THR A 109 8.25 -12.55 28.07
CA THR A 109 7.27 -11.86 27.20
C THR A 109 7.91 -10.64 26.55
N GLY A 110 8.74 -9.87 27.26
CA GLY A 110 9.46 -8.73 26.73
C GLY A 110 10.43 -9.09 25.63
N CYS A 111 11.20 -10.20 25.78
CA CYS A 111 12.07 -10.71 24.71
C CYS A 111 11.26 -11.12 23.48
N TYR A 112 10.15 -11.84 23.66
CA TYR A 112 9.25 -12.20 22.56
C TYR A 112 8.69 -10.98 21.84
N GLN A 113 8.16 -10.01 22.59
CA GLN A 113 7.58 -8.78 22.04
C GLN A 113 8.62 -7.86 21.39
N ALA A 114 9.83 -7.79 21.95
CA ALA A 114 10.93 -7.04 21.34
C ALA A 114 11.35 -7.66 20.00
N TYR A 115 11.30 -8.98 19.88
CA TYR A 115 11.56 -9.70 18.62
C TYR A 115 10.40 -9.57 17.63
N SER A 116 9.18 -9.90 18.04
CA SER A 116 7.99 -9.87 17.15
C SER A 116 7.52 -8.48 16.80
N LYS A 117 7.80 -7.47 17.64
CA LYS A 117 7.33 -6.08 17.54
C LYS A 117 5.80 -5.93 17.51
N GLU A 118 5.05 -6.97 17.86
CA GLU A 118 3.59 -6.99 17.78
C GLU A 118 2.95 -5.90 18.65
N ASN A 119 3.38 -5.78 19.91
CA ASN A 119 2.86 -4.78 20.83
C ASN A 119 3.27 -3.35 20.44
N ILE A 120 4.47 -3.18 19.86
CA ILE A 120 4.91 -1.89 19.30
C ILE A 120 3.97 -1.49 18.16
N GLY A 121 3.66 -2.41 17.24
CA GLY A 121 2.71 -2.18 16.15
C GLY A 121 1.29 -1.86 16.64
N LYS A 122 0.81 -2.51 17.72
CA LYS A 122 -0.47 -2.16 18.36
C LYS A 122 -0.47 -0.72 18.88
N ASN A 123 0.60 -0.30 19.56
CA ASN A 123 0.74 1.07 20.08
C ASN A 123 0.80 2.11 18.95
N GLU A 124 1.50 1.80 17.86
CA GLU A 124 1.51 2.69 16.68
C GLU A 124 0.12 2.82 16.06
N GLY A 125 -0.61 1.72 15.93
CA GLY A 125 -1.97 1.75 15.45
C GLY A 125 -2.92 2.58 16.34
N LEU A 126 -2.83 2.44 17.65
CA LEU A 126 -3.61 3.24 18.61
C LEU A 126 -3.28 4.74 18.53
N PHE A 127 -2.00 5.07 18.38
CA PHE A 127 -1.58 6.46 18.20
C PHE A 127 -2.15 7.08 16.92
N ARG A 128 -2.18 6.31 15.80
CA ARG A 128 -2.81 6.76 14.56
C ARG A 128 -4.31 6.96 14.71
N ASP A 129 -4.99 6.08 15.45
CA ASP A 129 -6.43 6.24 15.69
C ASP A 129 -6.72 7.54 16.47
N LEU A 130 -5.84 7.93 17.41
CA LEU A 130 -5.92 9.22 18.08
C LEU A 130 -5.74 10.40 17.10
N GLN A 131 -4.74 10.35 16.22
CA GLN A 131 -4.52 11.39 15.20
C GLN A 131 -5.71 11.48 14.23
N ARG A 132 -6.30 10.35 13.85
CA ARG A 132 -7.49 10.30 12.98
C ARG A 132 -8.75 10.86 13.65
N SER A 133 -8.80 10.90 14.98
CA SER A 133 -9.93 11.50 15.72
C SER A 133 -9.92 13.03 15.72
N GLU A 134 -8.86 13.67 15.26
CA GLU A 134 -8.75 15.12 15.18
C GLU A 134 -9.84 15.71 14.26
N THR A 135 -10.26 16.94 14.61
CA THR A 135 -11.20 17.72 13.79
C THR A 135 -10.46 18.89 13.17
N TYR A 136 -10.45 18.99 11.84
CA TYR A 136 -9.85 20.10 11.14
C TYR A 136 -10.63 20.46 9.87
N LEU A 137 -10.49 21.72 9.46
CA LEU A 137 -11.13 22.30 8.29
C LEU A 137 -10.07 22.73 7.28
N ILE A 138 -10.06 22.09 6.11
CA ILE A 138 -9.32 22.58 4.94
C ILE A 138 -10.23 23.60 4.25
N ARG A 139 -9.79 24.85 4.12
CA ARG A 139 -10.63 25.91 3.55
C ARG A 139 -9.91 26.79 2.54
N ASN A 140 -10.68 27.63 1.85
CA ASN A 140 -10.18 28.53 0.81
C ASN A 140 -9.43 27.78 -0.30
N VAL A 141 -9.97 26.64 -0.73
CA VAL A 141 -9.32 25.72 -1.64
C VAL A 141 -10.22 25.39 -2.83
N ARG A 142 -9.64 25.25 -4.03
CA ARG A 142 -10.34 24.61 -5.15
C ARG A 142 -10.53 23.14 -4.83
N ILE A 143 -11.67 22.55 -5.14
CA ILE A 143 -11.98 21.17 -4.83
C ILE A 143 -12.41 20.43 -6.09
N PHE A 144 -11.72 19.37 -6.44
CA PHE A 144 -12.17 18.36 -7.37
C PHE A 144 -12.77 17.19 -6.61
N THR A 145 -14.05 16.91 -6.82
CA THR A 145 -14.77 15.91 -5.99
C THR A 145 -14.49 14.45 -6.40
N GLY A 146 -13.82 14.22 -7.54
CA GLY A 146 -13.52 12.87 -8.06
C GLY A 146 -14.53 12.39 -9.12
N ASP A 147 -15.73 12.96 -9.18
CA ASP A 147 -16.81 12.62 -10.14
C ASP A 147 -16.92 13.61 -11.33
N GLY A 148 -15.93 14.46 -11.50
CA GLY A 148 -15.88 15.48 -12.55
C GLY A 148 -16.32 16.88 -12.10
N ARG A 149 -16.93 17.02 -10.93
CA ARG A 149 -17.31 18.32 -10.38
C ARG A 149 -16.10 19.06 -9.82
N VAL A 150 -16.00 20.35 -10.12
CA VAL A 150 -14.99 21.27 -9.57
C VAL A 150 -15.73 22.40 -8.84
N MET A 151 -15.30 22.69 -7.61
CA MET A 151 -15.68 23.89 -6.86
C MET A 151 -14.47 24.83 -6.84
N GLU A 152 -14.64 26.05 -7.34
CA GLU A 152 -13.52 27.01 -7.49
C GLU A 152 -12.99 27.51 -6.15
N SER A 153 -13.85 27.53 -5.13
CA SER A 153 -13.49 27.86 -3.75
C SER A 153 -14.44 27.15 -2.82
N GLY A 154 -13.89 26.54 -1.76
CA GLY A 154 -14.72 25.84 -0.79
C GLY A 154 -13.91 25.36 0.42
N GLY A 155 -14.46 24.37 1.12
CA GLY A 155 -13.79 23.72 2.23
C GLY A 155 -14.31 22.33 2.54
N VAL A 156 -13.47 21.55 3.19
CA VAL A 156 -13.78 20.19 3.65
C VAL A 156 -13.50 20.08 5.14
N LEU A 157 -14.54 19.73 5.89
CA LEU A 157 -14.42 19.40 7.31
C LEU A 157 -14.08 17.92 7.45
N VAL A 158 -12.97 17.63 8.09
CA VAL A 158 -12.58 16.27 8.46
C VAL A 158 -12.81 16.07 9.95
N GLN A 159 -13.46 14.97 10.30
CA GLN A 159 -13.73 14.60 11.69
C GLN A 159 -13.76 13.08 11.83
N ASN A 160 -13.08 12.56 12.85
CA ASN A 160 -13.02 11.11 13.13
C ASN A 160 -12.59 10.30 11.90
N GLY A 161 -11.60 10.76 11.18
CA GLY A 161 -11.04 10.08 10.02
C GLY A 161 -11.86 10.20 8.73
N LYS A 162 -13.00 10.90 8.77
CA LYS A 162 -13.96 10.96 7.66
C LYS A 162 -14.21 12.39 7.18
N ILE A 163 -14.67 12.49 5.95
CA ILE A 163 -15.22 13.73 5.39
C ILE A 163 -16.59 13.96 6.07
N ALA A 164 -16.63 14.87 7.02
CA ALA A 164 -17.84 15.19 7.78
C ALA A 164 -18.76 16.12 7.01
N GLU A 165 -18.22 17.15 6.33
CA GLU A 165 -18.99 18.12 5.54
C GLU A 165 -18.14 18.71 4.42
N ILE A 166 -18.79 19.15 3.36
CA ILE A 166 -18.20 19.85 2.21
C ILE A 166 -18.93 21.17 2.02
N TYR A 167 -18.20 22.25 1.94
CA TYR A 167 -18.73 23.60 1.77
C TYR A 167 -18.38 24.11 0.38
N ASP A 168 -19.38 24.55 -0.39
CA ASP A 168 -19.20 25.22 -1.67
C ASP A 168 -19.21 26.73 -1.41
N GLY A 169 -18.08 27.41 -1.57
CA GLY A 169 -17.88 28.81 -1.21
C GLY A 169 -17.45 29.01 0.25
N ALA A 170 -18.12 29.91 0.96
CA ALA A 170 -17.72 30.30 2.32
C ALA A 170 -17.91 29.16 3.34
N THR A 171 -16.92 28.99 4.20
CA THR A 171 -16.96 28.00 5.29
C THR A 171 -17.43 28.65 6.59
N PRO A 172 -18.07 27.87 7.48
CA PRO A 172 -18.40 28.33 8.83
C PRO A 172 -17.15 28.74 9.63
N ASP A 173 -17.38 29.50 10.69
CA ASP A 173 -16.32 29.85 11.65
C ASP A 173 -15.69 28.59 12.26
N PRO A 174 -14.38 28.38 12.12
CA PRO A 174 -13.67 27.20 12.65
C PRO A 174 -13.80 27.07 14.18
N LEU A 175 -13.92 28.17 14.91
CA LEU A 175 -14.11 28.14 16.37
C LEU A 175 -15.44 27.47 16.74
N LYS A 176 -16.51 27.72 15.97
CA LYS A 176 -17.83 27.06 16.17
C LYS A 176 -17.76 25.57 15.86
N LEU A 177 -16.91 25.17 14.91
CA LEU A 177 -16.67 23.78 14.53
C LEU A 177 -15.68 23.07 15.48
N LYS A 178 -15.00 23.80 16.37
CA LYS A 178 -13.85 23.32 17.17
C LYS A 178 -12.81 22.63 16.30
N ALA A 179 -12.56 23.20 15.13
CA ALA A 179 -11.67 22.63 14.11
C ALA A 179 -10.37 23.42 14.00
N GLU A 180 -9.26 22.71 13.88
CA GLU A 180 -8.00 23.30 13.44
C GLU A 180 -8.12 23.71 11.97
N VAL A 181 -7.42 24.75 11.54
CA VAL A 181 -7.53 25.27 10.18
C VAL A 181 -6.32 24.89 9.35
N VAL A 182 -6.57 24.36 8.15
CA VAL A 182 -5.59 24.19 7.08
C VAL A 182 -5.97 25.15 5.94
N GLU A 183 -5.13 26.16 5.72
CA GLU A 183 -5.36 27.14 4.65
C GLU A 183 -4.93 26.59 3.30
N GLY A 184 -5.86 26.66 2.32
CA GLY A 184 -5.66 26.10 0.99
C GLY A 184 -5.65 27.14 -0.13
N GLN A 185 -5.46 28.44 0.18
CA GLN A 185 -5.47 29.51 -0.84
C GLN A 185 -4.41 29.25 -1.92
N GLY A 186 -4.85 29.31 -3.20
CA GLY A 186 -4.00 29.02 -4.35
C GLY A 186 -3.73 27.52 -4.59
N LYS A 187 -4.38 26.63 -3.81
CA LYS A 187 -4.20 25.18 -3.88
C LYS A 187 -5.45 24.48 -4.39
N THR A 188 -5.26 23.23 -4.81
CA THR A 188 -6.35 22.35 -5.22
C THR A 188 -6.38 21.11 -4.32
N LEU A 189 -7.55 20.78 -3.80
CA LEU A 189 -7.83 19.56 -3.05
C LEU A 189 -8.44 18.52 -3.98
N LEU A 190 -7.79 17.36 -4.04
CA LEU A 190 -8.18 16.18 -4.79
C LEU A 190 -8.52 15.04 -3.83
N PRO A 191 -9.32 14.03 -4.23
CA PRO A 191 -9.26 12.74 -3.58
C PRO A 191 -7.82 12.22 -3.65
N GLY A 192 -7.39 11.44 -2.67
CA GLY A 192 -6.14 10.71 -2.77
C GLY A 192 -6.10 9.87 -4.05
N LEU A 193 -4.98 9.91 -4.76
CA LEU A 193 -4.81 9.15 -5.99
C LEU A 193 -4.82 7.64 -5.68
N ILE A 194 -5.23 6.84 -6.65
CA ILE A 194 -5.28 5.39 -6.57
C ILE A 194 -4.55 4.83 -7.80
N ASP A 195 -3.60 3.92 -7.59
CA ASP A 195 -2.87 3.25 -8.67
C ASP A 195 -3.46 1.85 -8.89
N ALA A 196 -4.05 1.60 -10.06
CA ALA A 196 -4.76 0.36 -10.36
C ALA A 196 -3.82 -0.82 -10.70
N HIS A 197 -2.50 -0.57 -10.86
CA HIS A 197 -1.57 -1.60 -11.31
C HIS A 197 -0.16 -1.35 -10.77
N VAL A 198 0.24 -2.11 -9.76
CA VAL A 198 1.60 -2.04 -9.18
C VAL A 198 2.16 -3.43 -8.89
N HIS A 199 3.49 -3.56 -8.92
CA HIS A 199 4.28 -4.67 -8.43
C HIS A 199 5.14 -4.19 -7.26
N LEU A 200 4.64 -4.34 -6.03
CA LEU A 200 5.28 -3.80 -4.82
C LEU A 200 6.64 -4.44 -4.51
N GLY A 201 6.85 -5.68 -4.97
CA GLY A 201 8.09 -6.44 -4.78
C GLY A 201 9.21 -6.01 -5.70
N GLY A 202 8.92 -5.31 -6.79
CA GLY A 202 9.90 -4.80 -7.74
C GLY A 202 10.64 -3.58 -7.19
N PRO A 203 11.97 -3.46 -7.39
CA PRO A 203 12.75 -2.31 -6.91
C PRO A 203 12.49 -1.02 -7.70
N ALA A 204 11.82 -1.10 -8.85
CA ALA A 204 11.54 -0.01 -9.80
C ALA A 204 12.80 0.59 -10.47
N GLY A 205 13.96 0.15 -10.08
CA GLY A 205 15.27 0.52 -10.64
C GLY A 205 16.22 -0.66 -10.68
N ILE A 206 17.45 -0.41 -11.08
CA ILE A 206 18.49 -1.43 -11.19
C ILE A 206 19.34 -1.42 -9.92
N SER A 207 19.43 -2.59 -9.28
CA SER A 207 20.30 -2.80 -8.11
C SER A 207 20.98 -4.17 -8.19
N SER A 208 22.21 -4.24 -7.73
CA SER A 208 22.92 -5.51 -7.52
C SER A 208 22.81 -6.03 -6.09
N ALA A 209 22.16 -5.28 -5.19
CA ALA A 209 22.05 -5.63 -3.80
C ALA A 209 20.84 -6.57 -3.57
N PRO A 210 21.06 -7.80 -3.08
CA PRO A 210 19.97 -8.78 -2.87
C PRO A 210 18.84 -8.26 -1.96
N GLU A 211 19.14 -7.37 -1.03
CA GLU A 211 18.16 -6.78 -0.13
C GLU A 211 17.15 -5.86 -0.82
N ASP A 212 17.43 -5.40 -2.06
CA ASP A 212 16.47 -4.63 -2.85
C ASP A 212 15.41 -5.49 -3.54
N TYR A 213 15.59 -6.82 -3.50
CA TYR A 213 14.63 -7.82 -3.96
C TYR A 213 13.98 -8.59 -2.80
N ASP A 214 14.29 -8.21 -1.56
CA ASP A 214 13.64 -8.77 -0.38
C ASP A 214 12.25 -8.14 -0.19
N ALA A 215 11.21 -8.89 -0.51
CA ALA A 215 9.82 -8.45 -0.41
C ALA A 215 9.45 -7.89 0.98
N GLN A 216 10.08 -8.36 2.04
CA GLN A 216 9.87 -7.85 3.41
C GLN A 216 10.38 -6.41 3.59
N LYS A 217 11.26 -5.93 2.71
CA LYS A 217 11.82 -4.57 2.71
C LYS A 217 11.27 -3.72 1.58
N THR A 218 11.17 -4.30 0.38
CA THR A 218 10.73 -3.56 -0.82
C THR A 218 9.26 -3.19 -0.76
N MET A 219 8.37 -4.13 -0.46
CA MET A 219 6.94 -3.86 -0.44
C MET A 219 6.52 -2.78 0.58
N PRO A 220 6.98 -2.80 1.84
CA PRO A 220 6.67 -1.71 2.77
C PRO A 220 7.19 -0.35 2.32
N ARG A 221 8.36 -0.30 1.69
CA ARG A 221 8.93 0.92 1.13
C ARG A 221 8.13 1.42 -0.05
N ALA A 222 7.72 0.53 -0.96
CA ALA A 222 6.85 0.84 -2.09
C ALA A 222 5.51 1.45 -1.62
N ALA A 223 4.85 0.83 -0.63
CA ALA A 223 3.63 1.35 -0.05
C ALA A 223 3.81 2.72 0.63
N ALA A 224 4.96 2.96 1.26
CA ALA A 224 5.32 4.26 1.82
C ALA A 224 5.58 5.31 0.72
N ALA A 225 6.26 4.93 -0.37
CA ALA A 225 6.54 5.80 -1.51
C ALA A 225 5.25 6.22 -2.26
N LEU A 226 4.31 5.28 -2.44
CA LEU A 226 2.97 5.57 -2.94
C LEU A 226 2.30 6.65 -2.07
N LEU A 227 2.21 6.42 -0.76
CA LEU A 227 1.56 7.36 0.16
C LEU A 227 2.29 8.71 0.22
N TYR A 228 3.63 8.71 0.21
CA TYR A 228 4.45 9.92 0.14
C TYR A 228 4.08 10.79 -1.05
N SER A 229 3.80 10.14 -2.17
CA SER A 229 3.45 10.77 -3.44
C SER A 229 1.94 11.04 -3.60
N GLY A 230 1.15 10.95 -2.54
CA GLY A 230 -0.30 11.22 -2.58
C GLY A 230 -1.15 10.10 -3.17
N VAL A 231 -0.56 8.94 -3.46
CA VAL A 231 -1.29 7.74 -3.85
C VAL A 231 -1.73 7.01 -2.57
N THR A 232 -3.01 7.08 -2.25
CA THR A 232 -3.57 6.59 -0.99
C THR A 232 -4.05 5.15 -1.04
N ALA A 233 -4.20 4.60 -2.26
CA ALA A 233 -4.50 3.18 -2.46
C ALA A 233 -3.82 2.66 -3.73
N ALA A 234 -3.54 1.35 -3.78
CA ALA A 234 -2.99 0.69 -4.96
C ALA A 234 -3.47 -0.77 -5.05
N ARG A 235 -3.50 -1.32 -6.29
CA ARG A 235 -3.77 -2.72 -6.57
C ARG A 235 -2.47 -3.43 -6.95
N SER A 236 -2.02 -4.35 -6.10
CA SER A 236 -0.88 -5.25 -6.33
C SER A 236 -1.33 -6.43 -7.20
N VAL A 237 -0.78 -6.55 -8.41
CA VAL A 237 -1.28 -7.45 -9.46
C VAL A 237 -0.27 -8.53 -9.88
N GLY A 238 0.41 -9.15 -8.93
CA GLY A 238 1.36 -10.22 -9.24
C GLY A 238 2.53 -10.26 -8.27
N ASP A 239 2.28 -9.96 -7.03
CA ASP A 239 3.27 -10.02 -5.97
C ASP A 239 3.14 -11.28 -5.12
N GLY A 240 4.19 -11.58 -4.34
CA GLY A 240 4.20 -12.70 -3.40
C GLY A 240 3.03 -12.65 -2.42
N LEU A 241 2.22 -13.73 -2.40
CA LEU A 241 0.95 -13.80 -1.70
C LEU A 241 1.07 -13.45 -0.22
N ASP A 242 1.93 -14.17 0.51
CA ASP A 242 2.04 -14.03 1.97
C ASP A 242 2.56 -12.65 2.38
N ALA A 243 3.55 -12.13 1.64
CA ALA A 243 4.13 -10.81 1.92
C ALA A 243 3.12 -9.68 1.67
N SER A 244 2.37 -9.76 0.58
CA SER A 244 1.33 -8.77 0.22
C SER A 244 0.20 -8.75 1.23
N LEU A 245 -0.32 -9.93 1.62
CA LEU A 245 -1.38 -10.03 2.62
C LEU A 245 -0.92 -9.54 4.01
N LYS A 246 0.30 -9.88 4.41
CA LYS A 246 0.89 -9.39 5.66
C LYS A 246 1.03 -7.87 5.67
N LEU A 247 1.50 -7.29 4.56
CA LEU A 247 1.63 -5.83 4.43
C LEU A 247 0.27 -5.15 4.48
N ARG A 248 -0.72 -5.62 3.69
CA ARG A 248 -2.09 -5.09 3.70
C ARG A 248 -2.66 -5.09 5.12
N ASN A 249 -2.59 -6.23 5.81
CA ASN A 249 -3.12 -6.37 7.16
C ASN A 249 -2.43 -5.42 8.16
N ALA A 250 -1.12 -5.21 8.03
CA ALA A 250 -0.37 -4.27 8.88
C ALA A 250 -0.79 -2.80 8.63
N ILE A 251 -1.05 -2.42 7.36
CA ILE A 251 -1.54 -1.08 7.00
C ILE A 251 -2.98 -0.87 7.49
N ASP A 252 -3.83 -1.88 7.33
CA ASP A 252 -5.23 -1.80 7.78
C ASP A 252 -5.35 -1.71 9.30
N ALA A 253 -4.52 -2.46 10.02
CA ALA A 253 -4.42 -2.39 11.49
C ALA A 253 -3.77 -1.09 12.00
N GLY A 254 -3.19 -0.26 11.11
CA GLY A 254 -2.47 0.97 11.48
C GLY A 254 -1.10 0.71 12.11
N SER A 255 -0.64 -0.53 12.19
CA SER A 255 0.70 -0.86 12.70
C SER A 255 1.83 -0.48 11.72
N ARG A 256 1.47 -0.19 10.47
CA ARG A 256 2.37 0.33 9.44
C ARG A 256 1.68 1.43 8.64
N LEU A 257 2.46 2.45 8.27
CA LEU A 257 1.99 3.53 7.40
C LEU A 257 2.40 3.23 5.94
N GLY A 258 1.45 3.37 5.03
CA GLY A 258 1.60 3.15 3.60
C GLY A 258 0.25 3.28 2.91
N ALA A 259 0.23 3.33 1.58
CA ALA A 259 -1.01 3.30 0.81
C ALA A 259 -1.81 2.03 1.11
N ARG A 260 -3.14 2.10 1.08
CA ARG A 260 -4.04 0.94 1.15
C ARG A 260 -3.75 -0.02 -0.01
N ILE A 261 -3.64 -1.31 0.26
CA ILE A 261 -3.30 -2.30 -0.77
C ILE A 261 -4.48 -3.23 -1.01
N SER A 262 -4.89 -3.34 -2.29
CA SER A 262 -5.73 -4.42 -2.80
C SER A 262 -4.81 -5.50 -3.38
N VAL A 263 -4.99 -6.76 -3.01
CA VAL A 263 -4.06 -7.84 -3.32
C VAL A 263 -4.70 -8.83 -4.28
N CYS A 264 -4.09 -9.02 -5.47
CA CYS A 264 -4.45 -10.12 -6.37
C CYS A 264 -3.63 -11.40 -6.07
N GLY A 265 -2.44 -11.26 -5.49
CA GLY A 265 -1.53 -12.38 -5.23
C GLY A 265 -0.90 -12.92 -6.53
N PRO A 266 -0.62 -14.24 -6.61
CA PRO A 266 0.07 -14.84 -7.75
C PRO A 266 -0.74 -14.77 -9.04
N MET A 267 -0.03 -14.60 -10.16
CA MET A 267 -0.58 -14.52 -11.51
C MET A 267 -0.85 -15.90 -12.08
N PHE A 268 -2.01 -16.10 -12.72
CA PHE A 268 -2.27 -17.28 -13.52
C PHE A 268 -1.59 -17.15 -14.88
N THR A 269 -0.72 -18.08 -15.21
CA THR A 269 0.04 -18.11 -16.46
C THR A 269 0.30 -19.54 -16.93
N ALA A 270 0.85 -19.73 -18.13
CA ALA A 270 1.32 -21.03 -18.60
C ALA A 270 2.60 -21.47 -17.86
N GLU A 271 3.02 -22.72 -18.02
CA GLU A 271 4.19 -23.28 -17.31
C GLU A 271 5.49 -22.49 -17.63
N ASN A 272 5.67 -22.07 -18.90
CA ASN A 272 6.74 -21.20 -19.37
C ASN A 272 6.16 -19.85 -19.85
N GLY A 273 5.06 -19.43 -19.25
CA GLY A 273 4.39 -18.18 -19.59
C GLY A 273 5.06 -16.97 -18.95
N HIS A 274 4.69 -15.78 -19.45
CA HIS A 274 5.15 -14.52 -18.86
C HIS A 274 4.91 -14.48 -17.34
N GLY A 275 5.89 -13.98 -16.60
CA GLY A 275 5.91 -13.98 -15.13
C GLY A 275 6.74 -15.15 -14.54
N THR A 276 6.96 -16.24 -15.28
CA THR A 276 7.81 -17.36 -14.82
C THR A 276 9.29 -17.04 -14.94
N GLU A 277 9.70 -16.16 -15.84
CA GLU A 277 11.09 -15.72 -16.04
C GLU A 277 11.68 -15.05 -14.79
N PHE A 278 10.86 -14.46 -13.95
CA PHE A 278 11.32 -13.81 -12.70
C PHE A 278 11.96 -14.79 -11.71
N VAL A 279 11.63 -16.08 -11.81
CA VAL A 279 12.16 -17.12 -10.92
C VAL A 279 13.20 -18.02 -11.57
N GLU A 280 13.42 -17.90 -12.89
CA GLU A 280 14.34 -18.80 -13.62
C GLU A 280 15.79 -18.74 -13.10
N HIS A 281 16.23 -17.58 -12.63
CA HIS A 281 17.59 -17.34 -12.14
C HIS A 281 17.80 -17.71 -10.67
N LEU A 282 16.73 -18.17 -9.98
CA LEU A 282 16.83 -18.51 -8.57
C LEU A 282 17.50 -19.89 -8.36
N PRO A 283 18.22 -20.07 -7.23
CA PRO A 283 18.72 -21.38 -6.84
C PRO A 283 17.60 -22.43 -6.73
N ALA A 284 17.84 -23.64 -7.23
CA ALA A 284 16.84 -24.72 -7.25
C ALA A 284 16.18 -24.98 -5.90
N ALA A 285 16.94 -24.82 -4.80
CA ALA A 285 16.45 -25.03 -3.45
C ALA A 285 15.29 -24.11 -3.01
N ILE A 286 15.17 -22.92 -3.61
CA ILE A 286 14.13 -21.93 -3.27
C ILE A 286 13.18 -21.64 -4.44
N LYS A 287 13.55 -22.03 -5.66
CA LYS A 287 12.83 -21.70 -6.90
C LYS A 287 11.36 -22.08 -6.82
N GLU A 288 11.05 -23.33 -6.48
CA GLU A 288 9.66 -23.79 -6.41
C GLU A 288 8.84 -23.07 -5.33
N THR A 289 9.46 -22.79 -4.18
CA THR A 289 8.79 -22.04 -3.10
C THR A 289 8.45 -20.61 -3.54
N VAL A 290 9.40 -19.92 -4.19
CA VAL A 290 9.18 -18.55 -4.68
C VAL A 290 8.20 -18.56 -5.85
N LYS A 291 8.33 -19.53 -6.78
CA LYS A 291 7.39 -19.71 -7.90
C LYS A 291 5.96 -19.84 -7.40
N ALA A 292 5.72 -20.68 -6.39
CA ALA A 292 4.40 -20.87 -5.79
C ALA A 292 3.81 -19.61 -5.15
N GLN A 293 4.64 -18.65 -4.74
CA GLN A 293 4.18 -17.35 -4.23
C GLN A 293 3.82 -16.35 -5.35
N LEU A 294 4.44 -16.45 -6.52
CA LEU A 294 4.34 -15.45 -7.60
C LEU A 294 3.41 -15.88 -8.74
N VAL A 295 3.35 -17.19 -9.06
CA VAL A 295 2.56 -17.68 -10.20
C VAL A 295 1.73 -18.90 -9.86
N ARG A 296 0.68 -19.11 -10.67
CA ARG A 296 -0.15 -20.31 -10.73
C ARG A 296 -0.17 -20.83 -12.17
N THR A 297 0.24 -22.07 -12.37
CA THR A 297 0.33 -22.71 -13.69
C THR A 297 -0.59 -23.93 -13.75
N PRO A 298 -1.94 -23.72 -13.76
CA PRO A 298 -2.90 -24.83 -13.77
C PRO A 298 -2.77 -25.65 -15.04
N LYS A 299 -2.95 -26.98 -14.94
CA LYS A 299 -2.91 -27.91 -16.08
C LYS A 299 -4.30 -28.42 -16.47
N THR A 300 -5.29 -28.24 -15.59
CA THR A 300 -6.68 -28.63 -15.84
C THR A 300 -7.65 -27.53 -15.38
N PRO A 301 -8.87 -27.50 -15.94
CA PRO A 301 -9.95 -26.61 -15.49
C PRO A 301 -10.27 -26.74 -13.99
N GLU A 302 -10.26 -27.96 -13.46
CA GLU A 302 -10.52 -28.23 -12.04
C GLU A 302 -9.42 -27.66 -11.16
N GLU A 303 -8.18 -27.77 -11.61
CA GLU A 303 -7.04 -27.19 -10.90
C GLU A 303 -7.12 -25.66 -10.92
N ALA A 304 -7.44 -25.04 -12.05
CA ALA A 304 -7.63 -23.60 -12.16
C ALA A 304 -8.69 -23.09 -11.17
N ARG A 305 -9.86 -23.74 -11.13
CA ARG A 305 -10.93 -23.39 -10.18
C ARG A 305 -10.50 -23.59 -8.72
N ARG A 306 -9.82 -24.70 -8.41
CA ARG A 306 -9.31 -24.97 -7.07
C ARG A 306 -8.36 -23.88 -6.60
N GLN A 307 -7.41 -23.49 -7.45
CA GLN A 307 -6.42 -22.45 -7.14
C GLN A 307 -7.08 -21.08 -6.89
N VAL A 308 -8.14 -20.71 -7.63
CA VAL A 308 -8.92 -19.48 -7.34
C VAL A 308 -9.58 -19.56 -5.96
N ARG A 309 -10.19 -20.71 -5.59
CA ARG A 309 -10.78 -20.88 -4.25
C ARG A 309 -9.74 -20.80 -3.14
N GLU A 310 -8.54 -21.33 -3.35
CA GLU A 310 -7.41 -21.21 -2.42
C GLU A 310 -7.03 -19.74 -2.20
N LEU A 311 -6.92 -18.95 -3.28
CA LEU A 311 -6.65 -17.52 -3.20
C LEU A 311 -7.77 -16.77 -2.47
N LYS A 312 -9.04 -17.09 -2.74
CA LYS A 312 -10.18 -16.52 -1.99
C LYS A 312 -10.10 -16.84 -0.51
N THR A 313 -9.77 -18.08 -0.17
CA THR A 313 -9.62 -18.52 1.24
C THR A 313 -8.45 -17.81 1.92
N ALA A 314 -7.34 -17.56 1.18
CA ALA A 314 -6.22 -16.76 1.68
C ALA A 314 -6.59 -15.28 1.89
N GLY A 315 -7.68 -14.82 1.27
CA GLY A 315 -8.21 -13.48 1.46
C GLY A 315 -7.72 -12.45 0.46
N VAL A 316 -7.44 -12.85 -0.80
CA VAL A 316 -7.15 -11.89 -1.87
C VAL A 316 -8.38 -11.07 -2.25
N ASP A 317 -8.17 -9.91 -2.83
CA ASP A 317 -9.21 -8.97 -3.24
C ASP A 317 -9.55 -9.09 -4.75
N CYS A 318 -8.67 -9.68 -5.55
CA CYS A 318 -8.78 -9.85 -7.00
C CYS A 318 -7.98 -11.06 -7.48
N VAL A 319 -8.07 -11.35 -8.78
CA VAL A 319 -7.27 -12.37 -9.48
C VAL A 319 -6.59 -11.75 -10.69
N LYS A 320 -5.35 -12.14 -10.97
CA LYS A 320 -4.61 -11.75 -12.19
C LYS A 320 -4.34 -12.96 -13.07
N ALA A 321 -4.59 -12.84 -14.36
CA ALA A 321 -4.19 -13.82 -15.38
C ALA A 321 -3.42 -13.15 -16.51
N ILE A 322 -2.65 -13.95 -17.26
CA ILE A 322 -1.78 -13.50 -18.35
C ILE A 322 -2.13 -14.27 -19.62
N LEU A 323 -2.39 -13.56 -20.70
CA LEU A 323 -2.62 -14.11 -22.02
C LEU A 323 -1.48 -13.87 -23.01
N GLU A 324 -0.53 -13.02 -22.67
CA GLU A 324 0.56 -12.65 -23.55
C GLU A 324 1.43 -13.85 -23.99
N ALA A 325 1.73 -13.92 -25.30
CA ALA A 325 2.62 -14.92 -25.90
C ALA A 325 4.06 -14.40 -26.15
N GLY A 326 4.40 -13.24 -25.62
CA GLY A 326 5.73 -12.61 -25.76
C GLY A 326 5.78 -11.47 -26.79
N TRP A 327 6.95 -10.89 -26.93
CA TRP A 327 7.19 -9.62 -27.65
C TRP A 327 7.77 -9.80 -29.06
N GLY A 328 7.96 -11.05 -29.52
CA GLY A 328 8.72 -11.35 -30.73
C GLY A 328 10.24 -11.38 -30.48
N ASP A 329 11.03 -11.63 -31.51
CA ASP A 329 12.50 -11.58 -31.55
C ASP A 329 13.24 -12.11 -30.29
N GLY A 330 12.89 -13.32 -29.86
CA GLY A 330 13.58 -14.03 -28.77
C GLY A 330 12.97 -13.88 -27.39
N MET A 331 11.90 -13.12 -27.23
CA MET A 331 11.07 -13.09 -26.01
C MET A 331 9.72 -13.73 -26.30
N LEU A 332 9.70 -15.05 -26.39
CA LEU A 332 8.48 -15.85 -26.57
C LEU A 332 8.12 -16.53 -25.26
N PHE A 333 6.82 -16.51 -24.95
CA PHE A 333 6.24 -17.17 -23.79
C PHE A 333 5.14 -18.14 -24.23
N ASP A 334 4.92 -19.19 -23.45
CA ASP A 334 3.75 -20.03 -23.61
C ASP A 334 2.50 -19.25 -23.21
N ARG A 335 1.52 -19.21 -24.10
CA ARG A 335 0.24 -18.57 -23.83
C ARG A 335 -0.63 -19.49 -22.99
N LEU A 336 -1.23 -19.00 -21.93
CA LEU A 336 -2.17 -19.78 -21.11
C LEU A 336 -3.38 -20.20 -21.97
N ASP A 337 -3.73 -21.49 -21.90
CA ASP A 337 -4.86 -22.05 -22.62
C ASP A 337 -6.17 -21.35 -22.25
N LEU A 338 -6.96 -20.98 -23.25
CA LEU A 338 -8.21 -20.23 -23.07
C LEU A 338 -9.24 -20.98 -22.22
N LEU A 339 -9.27 -22.32 -22.26
CA LEU A 339 -10.16 -23.11 -21.41
C LEU A 339 -9.78 -22.94 -19.93
N LEU A 340 -8.49 -22.86 -19.64
CA LEU A 340 -7.99 -22.64 -18.28
C LEU A 340 -8.32 -21.22 -17.81
N VAL A 341 -8.10 -20.18 -18.65
CA VAL A 341 -8.45 -18.80 -18.30
C VAL A 341 -9.96 -18.64 -18.10
N ARG A 342 -10.79 -19.28 -18.95
CA ARG A 342 -12.25 -19.31 -18.75
C ARG A 342 -12.62 -19.93 -17.40
N SER A 343 -11.95 -21.02 -17.02
CA SER A 343 -12.19 -21.66 -15.73
C SER A 343 -11.78 -20.79 -14.55
N VAL A 344 -10.66 -20.03 -14.68
CA VAL A 344 -10.28 -18.99 -13.71
C VAL A 344 -11.36 -17.91 -13.61
N ALA A 345 -11.85 -17.40 -14.75
CA ALA A 345 -12.84 -16.33 -14.80
C ALA A 345 -14.20 -16.73 -14.21
N GLU A 346 -14.67 -17.93 -14.55
CA GLU A 346 -15.93 -18.49 -14.02
C GLU A 346 -15.88 -18.63 -12.50
N GLU A 347 -14.79 -19.20 -11.99
CA GLU A 347 -14.61 -19.36 -10.54
C GLU A 347 -14.41 -18.00 -9.85
N ALA A 348 -13.60 -17.09 -10.41
CA ALA A 348 -13.41 -15.74 -9.87
C ALA A 348 -14.76 -14.99 -9.75
N ARG A 349 -15.63 -15.11 -10.78
CA ARG A 349 -16.98 -14.55 -10.74
C ARG A 349 -17.83 -15.19 -9.63
N THR A 350 -17.77 -16.51 -9.47
CA THR A 350 -18.48 -17.25 -8.41
C THR A 350 -18.02 -16.80 -7.02
N GLN A 351 -16.72 -16.50 -6.87
CA GLN A 351 -16.12 -16.03 -5.63
C GLN A 351 -16.22 -14.50 -5.44
N HIS A 352 -16.87 -13.79 -6.36
CA HIS A 352 -16.96 -12.32 -6.38
C HIS A 352 -15.57 -11.63 -6.34
N LEU A 353 -14.62 -12.17 -7.10
CA LEU A 353 -13.28 -11.61 -7.28
C LEU A 353 -13.17 -10.95 -8.66
N PRO A 354 -12.85 -9.65 -8.77
CA PRO A 354 -12.50 -9.04 -10.04
C PRO A 354 -11.32 -9.77 -10.69
N LEU A 355 -11.36 -9.93 -12.02
CA LEU A 355 -10.30 -10.55 -12.80
C LEU A 355 -9.59 -9.49 -13.66
N ALA A 356 -8.31 -9.29 -13.42
CA ALA A 356 -7.41 -8.50 -14.27
C ALA A 356 -6.70 -9.43 -15.27
N ILE A 357 -6.71 -9.08 -16.55
CA ILE A 357 -6.05 -9.88 -17.59
C ILE A 357 -4.98 -9.04 -18.28
N HIS A 358 -3.72 -9.48 -18.17
CA HIS A 358 -2.59 -8.96 -18.92
C HIS A 358 -2.69 -9.38 -20.38
N THR A 359 -2.56 -8.43 -21.30
CA THR A 359 -2.66 -8.64 -22.74
C THR A 359 -1.50 -7.97 -23.47
N GLY A 360 -1.04 -8.56 -24.57
CA GLY A 360 0.07 -8.04 -25.38
C GLY A 360 -0.32 -7.69 -26.81
N ASP A 361 -1.44 -8.22 -27.31
CA ASP A 361 -1.94 -7.92 -28.65
C ASP A 361 -3.49 -7.82 -28.70
N ALA A 362 -4.03 -7.43 -29.85
CA ALA A 362 -5.47 -7.24 -30.03
C ALA A 362 -6.25 -8.56 -29.91
N ARG A 363 -5.63 -9.71 -30.19
CA ARG A 363 -6.24 -11.03 -29.97
C ARG A 363 -6.40 -11.33 -28.48
N ASP A 364 -5.37 -11.01 -27.70
CA ASP A 364 -5.44 -11.17 -26.24
C ASP A 364 -6.53 -10.30 -25.63
N VAL A 365 -6.65 -9.05 -26.12
CA VAL A 365 -7.74 -8.13 -25.73
C VAL A 365 -9.11 -8.73 -26.09
N ALA A 366 -9.27 -9.28 -27.31
CA ALA A 366 -10.52 -9.89 -27.72
C ALA A 366 -10.91 -11.08 -26.84
N ASP A 367 -9.94 -11.95 -26.54
CA ASP A 367 -10.13 -13.12 -25.67
C ASP A 367 -10.45 -12.70 -24.22
N ALA A 368 -9.76 -11.69 -23.69
CA ALA A 368 -10.01 -11.15 -22.35
C ALA A 368 -11.44 -10.59 -22.22
N VAL A 369 -11.89 -9.82 -23.21
CA VAL A 369 -13.25 -9.25 -23.26
C VAL A 369 -14.30 -10.36 -23.39
N GLU A 370 -14.04 -11.39 -24.22
CA GLU A 370 -14.95 -12.53 -24.39
C GLU A 370 -15.09 -13.36 -23.12
N ILE A 371 -14.00 -13.56 -22.39
CA ILE A 371 -13.97 -14.29 -21.11
C ILE A 371 -14.68 -13.52 -20.01
N GLY A 372 -14.82 -12.21 -20.14
CA GLY A 372 -15.45 -11.31 -19.17
C GLY A 372 -14.48 -10.85 -18.10
N ALA A 373 -13.30 -10.40 -18.49
CA ALA A 373 -12.36 -9.70 -17.63
C ALA A 373 -13.03 -8.48 -16.98
N SER A 374 -12.65 -8.18 -15.74
CA SER A 374 -13.03 -6.92 -15.10
C SER A 374 -12.20 -5.76 -15.64
N SER A 375 -10.91 -6.00 -15.88
CA SER A 375 -10.01 -5.05 -16.54
C SER A 375 -9.04 -5.75 -17.49
N VAL A 376 -8.77 -5.06 -18.61
CA VAL A 376 -7.72 -5.38 -19.56
C VAL A 376 -6.53 -4.50 -19.20
N GLU A 377 -5.40 -5.14 -18.90
CA GLU A 377 -4.17 -4.48 -18.53
C GLU A 377 -3.30 -4.30 -19.79
N HIS A 378 -2.72 -3.12 -19.98
CA HIS A 378 -1.85 -2.69 -21.07
C HIS A 378 -2.56 -2.51 -22.44
N GLY A 379 -3.57 -3.30 -22.74
CA GLY A 379 -4.20 -3.32 -24.07
C GLY A 379 -3.35 -4.07 -25.09
N SER A 380 -3.07 -3.44 -26.25
CA SER A 380 -2.19 -4.02 -27.27
C SER A 380 -0.95 -3.15 -27.48
N TRP A 381 0.21 -3.80 -27.46
CA TRP A 381 1.49 -3.17 -27.75
C TRP A 381 2.04 -3.54 -29.14
N ARG A 382 1.44 -4.54 -29.81
CA ARG A 382 1.93 -5.09 -31.07
C ARG A 382 1.13 -4.65 -32.27
N ASP A 383 -0.17 -4.51 -32.12
CA ASP A 383 -1.10 -4.22 -33.20
C ASP A 383 -2.27 -3.35 -32.72
N GLU A 384 -3.01 -2.82 -33.69
CA GLU A 384 -4.13 -1.93 -33.40
C GLU A 384 -5.34 -2.72 -32.87
N ILE A 385 -5.93 -2.26 -31.77
CA ILE A 385 -7.18 -2.79 -31.26
C ILE A 385 -8.33 -2.32 -32.18
N PRO A 386 -9.12 -3.23 -32.79
CA PRO A 386 -10.26 -2.83 -33.61
C PRO A 386 -11.32 -2.04 -32.83
N ASP A 387 -11.91 -0.99 -33.41
CA ASP A 387 -12.92 -0.14 -32.76
C ASP A 387 -14.09 -0.94 -32.19
N ARG A 388 -14.55 -1.98 -32.88
CA ARG A 388 -15.58 -2.90 -32.40
C ARG A 388 -15.27 -3.55 -31.03
N LEU A 389 -13.99 -3.70 -30.69
CA LEU A 389 -13.60 -4.22 -29.37
C LEU A 389 -13.77 -3.16 -28.30
N PHE A 390 -13.44 -1.91 -28.57
CA PHE A 390 -13.72 -0.80 -27.65
C PHE A 390 -15.23 -0.65 -27.42
N GLU A 391 -16.05 -0.70 -28.48
CA GLU A 391 -17.51 -0.70 -28.36
C GLU A 391 -18.00 -1.84 -27.45
N ARG A 392 -17.46 -3.04 -27.64
CA ARG A 392 -17.79 -4.21 -26.82
C ARG A 392 -17.34 -4.04 -25.36
N MET A 393 -16.14 -3.51 -25.10
CA MET A 393 -15.66 -3.18 -23.76
C MET A 393 -16.59 -2.19 -23.08
N ALA A 394 -16.98 -1.12 -23.79
CA ALA A 394 -17.91 -0.12 -23.28
C ALA A 394 -19.27 -0.72 -22.91
N GLN A 395 -19.85 -1.56 -23.79
CA GLN A 395 -21.13 -2.25 -23.55
C GLN A 395 -21.09 -3.23 -22.37
N GLN A 396 -19.97 -3.92 -22.17
CA GLN A 396 -19.80 -4.90 -21.10
C GLN A 396 -19.27 -4.28 -19.80
N GLY A 397 -18.85 -3.01 -19.82
CA GLY A 397 -18.25 -2.33 -18.66
C GLY A 397 -16.85 -2.86 -18.30
N VAL A 398 -16.12 -3.41 -19.28
CA VAL A 398 -14.73 -3.87 -19.09
C VAL A 398 -13.81 -2.66 -19.06
N TYR A 399 -13.05 -2.51 -17.99
CA TYR A 399 -12.11 -1.41 -17.83
C TYR A 399 -10.86 -1.60 -18.71
N LEU A 400 -10.30 -0.49 -19.21
CA LEU A 400 -8.97 -0.47 -19.82
C LEU A 400 -8.00 0.25 -18.87
N ASP A 401 -6.88 -0.39 -18.58
CA ASP A 401 -5.72 0.13 -17.85
C ASP A 401 -4.50 0.16 -18.79
N PRO A 402 -4.18 1.29 -19.43
CA PRO A 402 -3.19 1.33 -20.52
C PRO A 402 -1.75 1.33 -20.05
N THR A 403 -1.46 1.69 -18.79
CA THR A 403 -0.11 1.72 -18.19
C THR A 403 0.96 2.34 -19.12
N LEU A 404 0.70 3.55 -19.63
CA LEU A 404 1.57 4.20 -20.63
C LEU A 404 3.00 4.39 -20.12
N THR A 405 3.15 4.64 -18.82
CA THR A 405 4.45 4.87 -18.18
C THR A 405 5.40 3.70 -18.37
N VAL A 406 4.93 2.45 -18.27
CA VAL A 406 5.81 1.27 -18.41
C VAL A 406 6.26 1.08 -19.86
N ALA A 407 5.38 1.33 -20.83
CA ALA A 407 5.74 1.26 -22.25
C ALA A 407 6.81 2.30 -22.61
N GLU A 408 6.64 3.55 -22.14
CA GLU A 408 7.66 4.61 -22.30
C GLU A 408 8.95 4.26 -21.56
N ALA A 409 8.86 3.75 -20.33
CA ALA A 409 10.02 3.39 -19.51
C ALA A 409 10.89 2.31 -20.18
N TYR A 410 10.29 1.28 -20.78
CA TYR A 410 11.04 0.28 -21.55
C TYR A 410 11.67 0.86 -22.81
N ALA A 411 10.98 1.76 -23.54
CA ALA A 411 11.57 2.46 -24.67
C ALA A 411 12.81 3.24 -24.24
N GLN A 412 12.74 3.97 -23.15
CA GLN A 412 13.86 4.72 -22.58
C GLN A 412 14.99 3.80 -22.08
N TYR A 413 14.62 2.74 -21.34
CA TYR A 413 15.57 1.77 -20.79
C TYR A 413 16.46 1.16 -21.88
N PHE A 414 15.84 0.64 -22.97
CA PHE A 414 16.56 0.03 -24.08
C PHE A 414 17.27 1.06 -24.99
N ALA A 415 16.87 2.34 -24.93
CA ALA A 415 17.56 3.44 -25.58
C ALA A 415 18.75 3.99 -24.75
N GLY A 416 19.05 3.42 -23.59
CA GLY A 416 20.09 3.91 -22.68
C GLY A 416 19.74 5.28 -22.08
N LYS A 417 18.46 5.53 -21.77
CA LYS A 417 17.95 6.75 -21.15
C LYS A 417 17.26 6.44 -19.83
N ALA A 418 17.21 7.41 -18.95
CA ALA A 418 16.56 7.30 -17.65
C ALA A 418 16.02 8.68 -17.19
N ASP A 419 15.18 9.28 -18.01
CA ASP A 419 14.69 10.65 -17.78
C ASP A 419 13.92 10.77 -16.45
N ALA A 420 13.25 9.70 -16.04
CA ALA A 420 12.54 9.61 -14.76
C ALA A 420 13.45 9.89 -13.54
N LEU A 421 14.77 9.62 -13.64
CA LEU A 421 15.72 9.91 -12.56
C LEU A 421 15.92 11.40 -12.30
N SER A 422 15.51 12.28 -13.22
CA SER A 422 15.57 13.74 -13.03
C SER A 422 14.42 14.28 -12.17
N SER A 423 13.35 13.51 -11.98
CA SER A 423 12.21 13.92 -11.17
C SER A 423 12.60 14.13 -9.71
N SER A 424 12.29 15.30 -9.18
CA SER A 424 12.49 15.64 -7.77
C SER A 424 11.76 14.66 -6.84
N LEU A 425 10.56 14.22 -7.21
CA LEU A 425 9.77 13.29 -6.42
C LEU A 425 10.41 11.89 -6.40
N VAL A 426 10.95 11.42 -7.53
CA VAL A 426 11.73 10.17 -7.62
C VAL A 426 12.93 10.22 -6.66
N GLN A 427 13.69 11.33 -6.67
CA GLN A 427 14.86 11.48 -5.80
C GLN A 427 14.51 11.49 -4.31
N GLN A 428 13.29 11.88 -3.94
CA GLN A 428 12.83 11.90 -2.55
C GLN A 428 12.40 10.51 -2.05
N VAL A 429 11.88 9.64 -2.91
CA VAL A 429 11.27 8.35 -2.47
C VAL A 429 12.15 7.14 -2.76
N VAL A 430 13.04 7.21 -3.74
CA VAL A 430 13.89 6.09 -4.16
C VAL A 430 15.22 6.12 -3.40
N PRO A 431 15.68 4.99 -2.83
CA PRO A 431 16.98 4.93 -2.16
C PRO A 431 18.13 5.34 -3.07
N ALA A 432 19.08 6.11 -2.52
CA ALA A 432 20.22 6.62 -3.26
C ALA A 432 21.00 5.51 -4.01
N ARG A 433 21.13 4.31 -3.42
CA ARG A 433 21.82 3.19 -4.06
C ARG A 433 21.10 2.68 -5.31
N ILE A 434 19.76 2.67 -5.33
CA ILE A 434 18.96 2.28 -6.50
C ILE A 434 19.09 3.35 -7.58
N LEU A 435 19.01 4.64 -7.21
CA LEU A 435 19.24 5.74 -8.16
C LEU A 435 20.63 5.67 -8.80
N GLN A 436 21.65 5.46 -7.99
CA GLN A 436 23.05 5.35 -8.44
C GLN A 436 23.26 4.10 -9.30
N GLY A 437 22.73 2.94 -8.88
CA GLY A 437 22.81 1.69 -9.63
C GLY A 437 22.13 1.79 -10.98
N THR A 438 20.92 2.39 -11.03
CA THR A 438 20.18 2.61 -12.27
C THR A 438 20.94 3.55 -13.21
N ARG A 439 21.46 4.67 -12.70
CA ARG A 439 22.28 5.61 -13.49
C ARG A 439 23.54 4.95 -14.04
N ALA A 440 24.29 4.27 -13.18
CA ALA A 440 25.50 3.56 -13.59
C ALA A 440 25.22 2.46 -14.63
N PHE A 441 24.08 1.77 -14.53
CA PHE A 441 23.68 0.77 -15.53
C PHE A 441 23.40 1.44 -16.89
N VAL A 442 22.61 2.51 -16.90
CA VAL A 442 22.30 3.28 -18.11
C VAL A 442 23.57 3.86 -18.73
N ASP A 443 24.41 4.53 -17.94
CA ASP A 443 25.66 5.15 -18.40
C ASP A 443 26.67 4.11 -18.96
N SER A 444 26.61 2.87 -18.48
CA SER A 444 27.45 1.77 -18.96
C SER A 444 27.07 1.24 -20.36
N GLY A 445 25.88 1.59 -20.85
CA GLY A 445 25.30 1.08 -22.10
C GLY A 445 24.93 -0.41 -22.07
N LYS A 446 24.98 -1.09 -20.92
CA LYS A 446 24.68 -2.53 -20.81
C LYS A 446 23.25 -2.91 -21.19
N GLY A 447 22.30 -1.98 -21.03
CA GLY A 447 20.90 -2.17 -21.41
C GLY A 447 20.56 -1.70 -22.83
N LEU A 448 21.55 -1.18 -23.57
CA LEU A 448 21.32 -0.58 -24.89
C LEU A 448 20.98 -1.65 -25.94
N GLU A 449 19.72 -1.69 -26.35
CA GLU A 449 19.20 -2.58 -27.39
C GLU A 449 18.31 -1.78 -28.36
N PRO A 450 18.87 -1.13 -29.40
CA PRO A 450 18.14 -0.21 -30.26
C PRO A 450 16.87 -0.80 -30.90
N ALA A 451 16.89 -2.08 -31.28
CA ALA A 451 15.73 -2.75 -31.86
C ALA A 451 14.56 -2.87 -30.85
N LYS A 452 14.87 -3.21 -29.60
CA LYS A 452 13.87 -3.23 -28.52
C LYS A 452 13.40 -1.81 -28.17
N ALA A 453 14.30 -0.83 -28.16
CA ALA A 453 13.93 0.57 -27.94
C ALA A 453 12.90 1.04 -28.99
N GLU A 454 13.13 0.71 -30.26
CA GLU A 454 12.19 1.04 -31.35
C GLU A 454 10.87 0.29 -31.20
N LEU A 455 10.91 -1.00 -30.82
CA LEU A 455 9.72 -1.81 -30.57
C LEU A 455 8.83 -1.17 -29.48
N PHE A 456 9.41 -0.85 -28.32
CA PHE A 456 8.69 -0.23 -27.21
C PHE A 456 8.26 1.21 -27.51
N GLN A 457 9.02 1.94 -28.33
CA GLN A 457 8.58 3.27 -28.78
C GLN A 457 7.33 3.18 -29.68
N LYS A 458 7.25 2.15 -30.52
CA LYS A 458 6.03 1.88 -31.33
C LYS A 458 4.88 1.45 -30.42
N ALA A 459 5.12 0.56 -29.46
CA ALA A 459 4.14 0.13 -28.46
C ALA A 459 3.56 1.33 -27.68
N PHE A 460 4.41 2.22 -27.18
CA PHE A 460 3.99 3.44 -26.49
C PHE A 460 3.13 4.35 -27.37
N THR A 461 3.52 4.53 -28.64
CA THR A 461 2.76 5.33 -29.58
C THR A 461 1.39 4.73 -29.86
N GLN A 462 1.32 3.41 -30.04
CA GLN A 462 0.08 2.65 -30.25
C GLN A 462 -0.83 2.72 -29.01
N ALA A 463 -0.28 2.47 -27.81
CA ALA A 463 -1.04 2.51 -26.56
C ALA A 463 -1.68 3.91 -26.31
N ARG A 464 -0.96 5.00 -26.63
CA ARG A 464 -1.52 6.37 -26.56
C ARG A 464 -2.68 6.59 -27.53
N ALA A 465 -2.55 6.09 -28.76
CA ALA A 465 -3.61 6.19 -29.76
C ALA A 465 -4.84 5.36 -29.33
N ASP A 466 -4.63 4.16 -28.84
CA ASP A 466 -5.69 3.26 -28.37
C ASP A 466 -6.40 3.81 -27.14
N LEU A 467 -5.69 4.44 -26.20
CA LEU A 467 -6.31 5.13 -25.07
C LEU A 467 -7.29 6.21 -25.52
N LEU A 468 -6.89 7.03 -26.48
CA LEU A 468 -7.76 8.11 -27.02
C LEU A 468 -8.99 7.52 -27.74
N ARG A 469 -8.82 6.43 -28.50
CA ARG A 469 -9.91 5.72 -29.19
C ARG A 469 -10.85 5.05 -28.19
N ALA A 470 -10.31 4.38 -27.17
CA ALA A 470 -11.09 3.76 -26.10
C ALA A 470 -11.95 4.78 -25.36
N TRP A 471 -11.38 5.93 -24.99
CA TRP A 471 -12.12 7.02 -24.38
C TRP A 471 -13.27 7.53 -25.26
N LYS A 472 -13.02 7.76 -26.56
CA LYS A 472 -14.04 8.20 -27.52
C LYS A 472 -15.15 7.16 -27.72
N ALA A 473 -14.83 5.88 -27.63
CA ALA A 473 -15.79 4.78 -27.69
C ALA A 473 -16.58 4.57 -26.37
N GLY A 474 -16.27 5.33 -25.32
CA GLY A 474 -16.95 5.23 -24.02
C GLY A 474 -16.49 4.06 -23.14
N VAL A 475 -15.31 3.49 -23.41
CA VAL A 475 -14.70 2.48 -22.53
C VAL A 475 -14.46 3.05 -21.15
N PRO A 476 -14.88 2.40 -20.07
CA PRO A 476 -14.52 2.84 -18.72
C PRO A 476 -13.01 2.73 -18.52
N LEU A 477 -12.36 3.85 -18.20
CA LEU A 477 -10.91 3.92 -18.06
C LEU A 477 -10.52 3.91 -16.60
N VAL A 478 -9.44 3.21 -16.29
CA VAL A 478 -8.73 3.18 -15.01
C VAL A 478 -7.26 3.49 -15.24
N MET A 479 -6.55 3.91 -14.20
CA MET A 479 -5.18 4.37 -14.31
C MET A 479 -4.26 3.56 -13.39
N GLY A 480 -3.39 2.77 -13.98
CA GLY A 480 -2.29 2.07 -13.35
C GLY A 480 -0.96 2.47 -13.96
N THR A 481 0.12 2.26 -13.25
CA THR A 481 1.47 2.65 -13.69
C THR A 481 2.34 1.48 -14.08
N ASP A 482 2.02 0.30 -13.56
CA ASP A 482 2.88 -0.89 -13.59
C ASP A 482 4.21 -0.65 -12.84
N SER A 483 4.14 0.15 -11.75
CA SER A 483 5.31 0.48 -10.95
C SER A 483 5.90 -0.76 -10.27
N GLY A 484 7.24 -0.78 -10.17
CA GLY A 484 8.04 -1.95 -9.81
C GLY A 484 8.91 -2.40 -10.96
N ASN A 485 8.51 -2.12 -12.22
CA ASN A 485 9.31 -2.32 -13.42
C ASN A 485 10.46 -1.31 -13.52
N PRO A 486 11.52 -1.60 -14.30
CA PRO A 486 12.63 -0.66 -14.50
C PRO A 486 12.15 0.74 -14.91
N LEU A 487 12.63 1.77 -14.21
CA LEU A 487 12.29 3.19 -14.39
C LEU A 487 10.83 3.58 -14.09
N VAL A 488 10.02 2.67 -13.56
CA VAL A 488 8.62 2.93 -13.15
C VAL A 488 8.53 2.94 -11.62
N PHE A 489 8.67 4.11 -11.02
CA PHE A 489 8.84 4.28 -9.57
C PHE A 489 7.50 4.41 -8.84
N HIS A 490 7.34 3.67 -7.75
CA HIS A 490 6.13 3.69 -6.92
C HIS A 490 5.81 5.10 -6.42
N GLY A 491 4.66 5.60 -6.81
CA GLY A 491 4.15 6.93 -6.48
C GLY A 491 4.47 7.98 -7.52
N PRO A 492 5.73 8.37 -7.78
CA PRO A 492 6.04 9.37 -8.81
C PRO A 492 5.49 9.04 -10.18
N SER A 493 5.54 7.76 -10.59
CA SER A 493 5.03 7.34 -11.90
C SER A 493 3.53 7.58 -12.08
N MET A 494 2.75 7.68 -11.00
CA MET A 494 1.32 8.03 -11.10
C MET A 494 1.10 9.45 -11.63
N HIS A 495 1.93 10.38 -11.22
CA HIS A 495 1.88 11.75 -11.75
C HIS A 495 2.34 11.83 -13.19
N HIS A 496 3.33 11.01 -13.55
CA HIS A 496 3.81 10.91 -14.93
C HIS A 496 2.74 10.29 -15.84
N GLU A 497 2.05 9.24 -15.38
CA GLU A 497 0.92 8.63 -16.10
C GLU A 497 -0.20 9.66 -16.37
N LEU A 498 -0.56 10.48 -15.38
CA LEU A 498 -1.49 11.59 -15.56
C LEU A 498 -1.04 12.58 -16.67
N GLN A 499 0.25 12.92 -16.70
CA GLN A 499 0.81 13.80 -17.74
C GLN A 499 0.74 13.14 -19.11
N LEU A 500 1.08 11.86 -19.24
CA LEU A 500 1.02 11.11 -20.49
C LEU A 500 -0.42 11.02 -21.04
N TRP A 501 -1.41 10.83 -20.17
CA TRP A 501 -2.81 10.80 -20.58
C TRP A 501 -3.26 12.16 -21.15
N VAL A 502 -2.91 13.25 -20.47
CA VAL A 502 -3.24 14.61 -20.95
C VAL A 502 -2.52 14.90 -22.28
N GLN A 503 -1.25 14.50 -22.41
CA GLN A 503 -0.50 14.59 -23.67
C GLN A 503 -1.09 13.73 -24.79
N ALA A 504 -1.75 12.61 -24.46
CA ALA A 504 -2.49 11.78 -25.42
C ALA A 504 -3.82 12.41 -25.87
N GLY A 505 -4.24 13.54 -25.27
CA GLY A 505 -5.48 14.23 -25.58
C GLY A 505 -6.67 13.87 -24.68
N ILE A 506 -6.42 13.17 -23.58
CA ILE A 506 -7.47 12.90 -22.57
C ILE A 506 -7.70 14.17 -21.74
N PRO A 507 -8.96 14.62 -21.56
CA PRO A 507 -9.24 15.76 -20.70
C PRO A 507 -8.78 15.52 -19.25
N VAL A 508 -8.22 16.55 -18.62
CA VAL A 508 -7.69 16.49 -17.25
C VAL A 508 -8.71 15.91 -16.25
N ALA A 509 -9.98 16.33 -16.35
CA ALA A 509 -11.03 15.80 -15.49
C ALA A 509 -11.20 14.28 -15.63
N VAL A 510 -11.11 13.75 -16.85
CA VAL A 510 -11.23 12.31 -17.14
C VAL A 510 -10.01 11.55 -16.58
N ALA A 511 -8.79 12.07 -16.78
CA ALA A 511 -7.58 11.47 -16.22
C ALA A 511 -7.64 11.42 -14.68
N LEU A 512 -8.05 12.51 -14.03
CA LEU A 512 -8.21 12.54 -12.57
C LEU A 512 -9.36 11.63 -12.08
N GLN A 513 -10.45 11.48 -12.84
CA GLN A 513 -11.52 10.51 -12.53
C GLN A 513 -11.00 9.08 -12.60
N ALA A 514 -10.20 8.74 -13.63
CA ALA A 514 -9.58 7.42 -13.76
C ALA A 514 -8.67 7.13 -12.56
N ALA A 515 -7.84 8.10 -12.18
CA ALA A 515 -6.90 8.01 -11.06
C ALA A 515 -7.54 8.03 -9.67
N THR A 516 -8.86 8.18 -9.56
CA THR A 516 -9.57 8.32 -8.28
C THR A 516 -10.83 7.45 -8.23
N VAL A 517 -11.98 7.98 -8.63
CA VAL A 517 -13.27 7.31 -8.44
C VAL A 517 -13.41 6.03 -9.26
N ASN A 518 -12.86 5.98 -10.49
CA ASN A 518 -12.94 4.80 -11.32
C ASN A 518 -12.06 3.67 -10.77
N ASN A 519 -10.82 4.01 -10.37
CA ASN A 519 -9.96 3.06 -9.69
C ASN A 519 -10.59 2.54 -8.40
N ALA A 520 -11.23 3.42 -7.60
CA ALA A 520 -11.93 3.00 -6.40
C ALA A 520 -13.10 2.02 -6.70
N LYS A 521 -13.81 2.21 -7.82
CA LYS A 521 -14.86 1.29 -8.29
C LYS A 521 -14.27 -0.06 -8.68
N LEU A 522 -13.20 -0.07 -9.50
CA LEU A 522 -12.51 -1.29 -9.93
C LEU A 522 -12.00 -2.09 -8.73
N LEU A 523 -11.42 -1.42 -7.75
CA LEU A 523 -10.88 -2.06 -6.54
C LEU A 523 -11.97 -2.45 -5.53
N GLY A 524 -13.24 -2.12 -5.75
CA GLY A 524 -14.35 -2.39 -4.82
C GLY A 524 -14.33 -1.54 -3.55
N ILE A 525 -13.61 -0.43 -3.52
CA ILE A 525 -13.43 0.44 -2.35
C ILE A 525 -14.17 1.79 -2.46
N ALA A 526 -14.99 1.99 -3.49
CA ALA A 526 -15.71 3.26 -3.74
C ALA A 526 -16.72 3.66 -2.63
N ALA A 527 -17.13 2.71 -1.79
CA ALA A 527 -17.91 2.98 -0.59
C ALA A 527 -17.08 3.59 0.55
N ARG A 528 -15.76 3.58 0.44
CA ARG A 528 -14.83 4.08 1.47
C ARG A 528 -14.02 5.28 1.01
N THR A 529 -13.57 5.34 -0.25
CA THR A 529 -12.62 6.33 -0.75
C THR A 529 -12.76 6.59 -2.26
N GLY A 530 -11.88 7.41 -2.84
CA GLY A 530 -11.81 7.71 -4.26
C GLY A 530 -12.62 8.94 -4.68
N ALA A 531 -13.35 9.57 -3.75
CA ALA A 531 -14.08 10.81 -4.00
C ALA A 531 -14.10 11.69 -2.74
N ILE A 532 -14.22 13.01 -2.93
CA ILE A 532 -14.53 13.92 -1.84
C ILE A 532 -16.04 13.94 -1.69
N ARG A 533 -16.55 13.10 -0.77
CA ARG A 533 -17.97 12.93 -0.49
C ARG A 533 -18.19 12.68 1.00
N LYS A 534 -19.21 13.32 1.57
CA LYS A 534 -19.59 13.15 2.98
C LYS A 534 -19.71 11.67 3.36
N GLY A 535 -19.11 11.31 4.48
CA GLY A 535 -19.13 9.96 5.06
C GLY A 535 -18.00 9.04 4.59
N LEU A 536 -17.28 9.37 3.50
CA LEU A 536 -16.11 8.61 3.08
C LEU A 536 -14.92 8.85 4.00
N ASP A 537 -13.96 7.93 3.99
CA ASP A 537 -12.66 8.13 4.63
C ASP A 537 -12.01 9.39 4.03
N ALA A 538 -11.41 10.21 4.87
CA ALA A 538 -10.70 11.39 4.39
C ALA A 538 -9.31 10.96 3.87
N ASP A 539 -9.30 10.42 2.65
CA ASP A 539 -8.12 10.15 1.84
C ASP A 539 -8.02 11.29 0.83
N LEU A 540 -7.14 12.28 1.08
CA LEU A 540 -7.12 13.55 0.37
C LEU A 540 -5.70 13.93 -0.04
N LEU A 541 -5.58 14.62 -1.17
CA LEU A 541 -4.34 15.19 -1.69
C LEU A 541 -4.51 16.70 -1.92
N LEU A 542 -3.76 17.51 -1.19
CA LEU A 542 -3.68 18.95 -1.39
C LEU A 542 -2.42 19.30 -2.16
N VAL A 543 -2.57 19.94 -3.33
CA VAL A 543 -1.46 20.31 -4.21
C VAL A 543 -1.40 21.81 -4.42
N ASP A 544 -0.19 22.35 -4.63
CA ASP A 544 0.00 23.75 -4.94
C ASP A 544 -0.32 24.02 -6.43
N GLY A 545 -1.20 24.98 -6.68
CA GLY A 545 -1.64 25.38 -8.01
C GLY A 545 -2.90 24.65 -8.48
N ASN A 546 -3.11 24.69 -9.80
CA ASN A 546 -4.33 24.19 -10.47
C ASN A 546 -4.00 23.07 -11.47
N PRO A 547 -4.27 21.78 -11.15
CA PRO A 547 -4.06 20.67 -12.09
C PRO A 547 -4.87 20.79 -13.41
N PHE A 548 -5.95 21.58 -13.43
CA PHE A 548 -6.75 21.79 -14.66
C PHE A 548 -6.09 22.76 -15.65
N GLU A 549 -5.15 23.58 -15.18
CA GLU A 549 -4.31 24.45 -16.01
C GLU A 549 -2.96 23.78 -16.32
N ASP A 550 -2.40 23.08 -15.35
CA ASP A 550 -1.11 22.39 -15.42
C ASP A 550 -1.17 21.10 -14.63
N ILE A 551 -1.33 19.96 -15.33
CA ILE A 551 -1.47 18.65 -14.68
C ILE A 551 -0.23 18.28 -13.82
N SER A 552 0.95 18.86 -14.12
CA SER A 552 2.16 18.66 -13.30
C SER A 552 2.02 19.24 -11.89
N ALA A 553 1.02 20.09 -11.64
CA ALA A 553 0.68 20.59 -10.30
C ALA A 553 0.40 19.44 -9.31
N THR A 554 -0.03 18.27 -9.79
CA THR A 554 -0.25 17.09 -8.94
C THR A 554 1.01 16.64 -8.20
N GLU A 555 2.21 16.91 -8.72
CA GLU A 555 3.50 16.62 -8.08
C GLU A 555 3.85 17.61 -6.95
N ARG A 556 3.26 18.81 -6.94
CA ARG A 556 3.53 19.85 -5.95
C ARG A 556 2.69 19.64 -4.68
N ILE A 557 3.02 18.58 -3.97
CA ILE A 557 2.23 18.07 -2.84
C ILE A 557 2.45 18.91 -1.59
N SER A 558 1.41 19.62 -1.15
CA SER A 558 1.38 20.37 0.11
C SER A 558 1.00 19.51 1.30
N LEU A 559 0.00 18.62 1.14
CA LEU A 559 -0.51 17.76 2.22
C LEU A 559 -1.06 16.47 1.64
N VAL A 560 -0.75 15.37 2.30
CA VAL A 560 -1.42 14.09 2.12
C VAL A 560 -2.21 13.78 3.37
N VAL A 561 -3.48 13.43 3.21
CA VAL A 561 -4.34 12.94 4.29
C VAL A 561 -4.70 11.49 3.98
N PHE A 562 -4.54 10.61 4.97
CA PHE A 562 -4.87 9.20 4.84
C PHE A 562 -5.71 8.72 6.02
N LYS A 563 -6.94 8.29 5.73
CA LYS A 563 -7.92 7.92 6.78
C LYS A 563 -8.10 9.06 7.81
N GLY A 564 -8.03 10.32 7.36
CA GLY A 564 -8.11 11.52 8.20
C GLY A 564 -6.83 11.92 8.93
N GLU A 565 -5.79 11.10 8.91
CA GLU A 565 -4.47 11.42 9.47
C GLU A 565 -3.71 12.34 8.49
N ARG A 566 -3.25 13.49 8.96
CA ARG A 566 -2.35 14.39 8.21
C ARG A 566 -0.96 13.78 8.19
N ILE A 567 -0.50 13.32 7.03
CA ILE A 567 0.73 12.53 6.91
C ILE A 567 1.97 13.42 6.97
N HIS A 568 2.83 13.15 7.94
CA HIS A 568 4.17 13.70 8.01
C HIS A 568 5.07 12.97 7.00
N ARG A 569 5.10 13.45 5.75
CA ARG A 569 5.76 12.77 4.61
C ARG A 569 7.23 12.43 4.88
N ALA A 570 8.01 13.34 5.47
CA ALA A 570 9.42 13.10 5.78
C ALA A 570 9.63 11.89 6.70
N GLY A 571 8.71 11.63 7.63
CA GLY A 571 8.80 10.50 8.55
C GLY A 571 8.45 9.12 7.96
N LEU A 572 7.98 9.05 6.71
CA LEU A 572 7.61 7.77 6.08
C LEU A 572 8.82 6.86 5.82
N PHE A 573 10.01 7.44 5.63
CA PHE A 573 11.25 6.72 5.34
C PHE A 573 12.24 6.75 6.49
N ASP A 574 11.93 7.43 7.60
CA ASP A 574 12.79 7.42 8.77
C ASP A 574 12.91 6.00 9.32
N LYS A 575 14.15 5.55 9.51
CA LYS A 575 14.44 4.27 10.16
C LYS A 575 14.04 4.39 11.65
N LYS A 576 12.92 3.79 12.00
CA LYS A 576 12.65 3.49 13.40
C LYS A 576 13.37 2.22 13.85
#